data_4ca847536669a58c29a7f9fd1c05c5a7
#
_entry.id   4ca847536669a58c29a7f9fd1c05c5a7
#
_cell.length_a   1.000
_cell.length_b   1.000
_cell.length_c   1.000
_cell.angle_alpha   90.00
_cell.angle_beta   90.00
_cell.angle_gamma   90.00
#
_symmetry.space_group_name_H-M   'P 1'
#
loop_
_entity.id
_entity.type
_entity.pdbx_description
1 polymer ?
#
loop_
_entity_poly.entity_id
_entity_poly.type
_entity_poly.pdbx_seq_one_letter_code
_entity_poly.pdbx_strand_id
1 'polypeptide(L)'
;MRRHAPGVAAIIFAIAVLFAGCGSGVSSTEQSQQQSISNAEESLRSRGFTKVTLRIRHADGTVEEHCVWLSDSVTERERGLMQLSDPSLGGGDAMVFVFEEETSAVFTMKDTPQPLSIAWVDSAGAVIGTTDMDPCPPGTKSCPRYPAPRPLKMAIEMAQGRLQDWGIGPGALVSLGDAC
;
A
#
# COMPACT_ATOMS: atom_id res chain seq x y z
N MET A 1 -32.08 67.79 -55.60
CA MET A 1 -31.06 66.74 -55.91
C MET A 1 -30.82 65.89 -54.73
N ARG A 2 -31.42 64.65 -54.71
CA ARG A 2 -31.28 63.69 -53.63
C ARG A 2 -30.17 62.74 -54.01
N ARG A 3 -29.16 62.56 -53.14
CA ARG A 3 -28.14 61.55 -53.27
C ARG A 3 -28.41 60.43 -52.26
N HIS A 4 -28.65 59.25 -52.77
CA HIS A 4 -28.78 58.04 -52.00
C HIS A 4 -27.42 57.53 -51.59
N ALA A 5 -27.24 57.17 -50.33
CA ALA A 5 -26.11 56.41 -49.82
C ALA A 5 -26.49 54.94 -49.75
N PRO A 6 -25.65 53.97 -50.13
CA PRO A 6 -25.93 52.57 -50.01
C PRO A 6 -25.60 52.03 -48.61
N GLY A 7 -26.51 51.24 -48.11
CA GLY A 7 -26.37 50.53 -46.82
C GLY A 7 -25.32 49.45 -46.87
N VAL A 8 -24.46 49.42 -45.86
CA VAL A 8 -23.47 48.36 -45.61
C VAL A 8 -24.14 47.25 -44.79
N ALA A 9 -24.32 46.11 -45.41
CA ALA A 9 -24.79 44.91 -44.70
C ALA A 9 -23.64 44.31 -43.89
N ALA A 10 -23.76 44.33 -42.55
CA ALA A 10 -22.84 43.69 -41.65
C ALA A 10 -23.14 42.18 -41.63
N ILE A 11 -22.26 41.37 -42.17
CA ILE A 11 -22.30 39.90 -42.08
C ILE A 11 -21.66 39.52 -40.74
N ILE A 12 -22.46 39.08 -39.81
CA ILE A 12 -22.00 38.51 -38.54
C ILE A 12 -21.59 37.06 -38.78
N PHE A 13 -20.28 36.79 -38.84
CA PHE A 13 -19.75 35.46 -38.81
C PHE A 13 -19.82 34.92 -37.37
N ALA A 14 -20.75 34.03 -37.11
CA ALA A 14 -20.77 33.23 -35.86
C ALA A 14 -19.65 32.19 -35.94
N ILE A 15 -18.56 32.42 -35.22
CA ILE A 15 -17.49 31.42 -35.03
C ILE A 15 -18.02 30.45 -33.98
N ALA A 16 -18.48 29.27 -34.40
CA ALA A 16 -18.72 28.16 -33.54
C ALA A 16 -17.39 27.55 -33.06
N VAL A 17 -16.95 27.90 -31.88
CA VAL A 17 -15.79 27.27 -31.23
C VAL A 17 -16.22 25.88 -30.77
N LEU A 18 -15.86 24.86 -31.56
CA LEU A 18 -15.94 23.48 -31.14
C LEU A 18 -14.86 23.21 -30.10
N PHE A 19 -15.20 23.24 -28.83
CA PHE A 19 -14.37 22.67 -27.79
C PHE A 19 -14.33 21.14 -27.98
N ALA A 20 -13.31 20.66 -28.69
CA ALA A 20 -12.93 19.26 -28.63
C ALA A 20 -12.38 19.02 -27.24
N GLY A 21 -13.23 18.59 -26.31
CA GLY A 21 -12.83 18.09 -25.00
C GLY A 21 -11.96 16.83 -25.23
N CYS A 22 -10.64 16.95 -25.07
CA CYS A 22 -9.79 15.79 -24.85
C CYS A 22 -10.16 15.21 -23.48
N GLY A 23 -11.20 14.38 -23.46
CA GLY A 23 -11.43 13.47 -22.38
C GLY A 23 -10.31 12.42 -22.43
N SER A 24 -9.31 12.54 -21.56
CA SER A 24 -8.36 11.46 -21.30
C SER A 24 -9.17 10.29 -20.77
N GLY A 25 -9.56 9.37 -21.65
CA GLY A 25 -10.27 8.16 -21.28
C GLY A 25 -9.32 7.28 -20.46
N VAL A 26 -9.51 7.27 -19.13
CA VAL A 26 -8.87 6.28 -18.26
C VAL A 26 -9.31 4.90 -18.76
N SER A 27 -8.36 4.00 -18.99
CA SER A 27 -8.67 2.68 -19.51
C SER A 27 -9.53 1.91 -18.49
N SER A 28 -10.38 1.01 -18.97
CA SER A 28 -11.22 0.18 -18.09
C SER A 28 -10.39 -0.67 -17.12
N THR A 29 -9.16 -0.99 -17.46
CA THR A 29 -8.21 -1.72 -16.60
C THR A 29 -7.72 -0.84 -15.44
N GLU A 30 -7.36 0.41 -15.71
CA GLU A 30 -6.93 1.36 -14.66
C GLU A 30 -8.07 1.68 -13.69
N GLN A 31 -9.28 1.82 -14.20
CA GLN A 31 -10.46 2.02 -13.35
C GLN A 31 -10.74 0.81 -12.44
N SER A 32 -10.58 -0.41 -12.96
CA SER A 32 -10.77 -1.63 -12.17
C SER A 32 -9.71 -1.78 -11.09
N GLN A 33 -8.45 -1.45 -11.38
CA GLN A 33 -7.37 -1.48 -10.40
C GLN A 33 -7.58 -0.41 -9.30
N GLN A 34 -7.93 0.80 -9.68
CA GLN A 34 -8.20 1.87 -8.72
C GLN A 34 -9.36 1.53 -7.80
N GLN A 35 -10.42 0.90 -8.31
CA GLN A 35 -11.56 0.43 -7.51
C GLN A 35 -11.14 -0.68 -6.53
N SER A 36 -10.29 -1.61 -6.94
CA SER A 36 -9.77 -2.67 -6.07
C SER A 36 -8.98 -2.09 -4.90
N ILE A 37 -8.08 -1.14 -5.17
CA ILE A 37 -7.30 -0.44 -4.14
C ILE A 37 -8.21 0.28 -3.15
N SER A 38 -9.20 1.03 -3.64
CA SER A 38 -10.14 1.77 -2.78
C SER A 38 -10.95 0.85 -1.88
N ASN A 39 -11.43 -0.27 -2.40
CA ASN A 39 -12.18 -1.25 -1.63
C ASN A 39 -11.31 -1.92 -0.56
N ALA A 40 -10.06 -2.23 -0.88
CA ALA A 40 -9.09 -2.80 0.05
C ALA A 40 -8.73 -1.80 1.16
N GLU A 41 -8.50 -0.54 0.82
CA GLU A 41 -8.24 0.53 1.80
C GLU A 41 -9.43 0.70 2.76
N GLU A 42 -10.66 0.79 2.24
CA GLU A 42 -11.85 0.90 3.07
C GLU A 42 -12.02 -0.32 3.98
N SER A 43 -11.76 -1.51 3.47
CA SER A 43 -11.77 -2.75 4.26
C SER A 43 -10.80 -2.69 5.43
N LEU A 44 -9.58 -2.21 5.24
CA LEU A 44 -8.60 -2.09 6.32
C LEU A 44 -9.00 -1.02 7.33
N ARG A 45 -9.43 0.16 6.89
CA ARG A 45 -9.91 1.24 7.77
C ARG A 45 -11.11 0.81 8.60
N SER A 46 -12.08 0.10 8.01
CA SER A 46 -13.27 -0.41 8.74
C SER A 46 -12.92 -1.46 9.81
N ARG A 47 -11.74 -2.07 9.72
CA ARG A 47 -11.20 -3.00 10.71
C ARG A 47 -10.38 -2.33 11.82
N GLY A 48 -10.23 -1.00 11.77
CA GLY A 48 -9.52 -0.19 12.76
C GLY A 48 -8.08 0.17 12.39
N PHE A 49 -7.53 -0.39 11.29
CA PHE A 49 -6.16 -0.09 10.91
C PHE A 49 -5.98 1.38 10.53
N THR A 50 -4.88 1.96 10.97
CA THR A 50 -4.42 3.31 10.64
C THR A 50 -3.14 3.22 9.83
N LYS A 51 -2.65 4.36 9.33
CA LYS A 51 -1.36 4.41 8.61
C LYS A 51 -0.31 5.17 9.43
N VAL A 52 0.93 4.75 9.28
CA VAL A 52 2.10 5.31 9.95
C VAL A 52 3.26 5.42 8.96
N THR A 53 4.13 6.39 9.14
CA THR A 53 5.37 6.50 8.37
C THR A 53 6.35 5.42 8.78
N LEU A 54 6.77 4.58 7.83
CA LEU A 54 7.87 3.64 7.96
C LEU A 54 9.14 4.28 7.39
N ARG A 55 10.18 4.44 8.20
CA ARG A 55 11.50 4.92 7.78
C ARG A 55 12.46 3.77 7.64
N ILE A 56 13.09 3.68 6.48
CA ILE A 56 14.09 2.66 6.17
C ILE A 56 15.40 3.38 5.93
N ARG A 57 16.40 3.09 6.77
CA ARG A 57 17.78 3.56 6.58
C ARG A 57 18.60 2.44 6.01
N HIS A 58 19.12 2.64 4.82
CA HIS A 58 19.97 1.69 4.10
C HIS A 58 21.41 1.71 4.61
N ALA A 59 22.19 0.69 4.24
CA ALA A 59 23.58 0.56 4.65
C ALA A 59 24.49 1.70 4.14
N ASP A 60 24.12 2.37 3.03
CA ASP A 60 24.81 3.53 2.48
C ASP A 60 24.44 4.86 3.20
N GLY A 61 23.53 4.79 4.18
CA GLY A 61 23.05 5.93 4.97
C GLY A 61 21.86 6.67 4.35
N THR A 62 21.40 6.31 3.17
CA THR A 62 20.16 6.87 2.58
C THR A 62 18.95 6.48 3.40
N VAL A 63 17.93 7.37 3.44
CA VAL A 63 16.69 7.14 4.17
C VAL A 63 15.51 7.28 3.22
N GLU A 64 14.63 6.30 3.24
CA GLU A 64 13.35 6.33 2.53
C GLU A 64 12.19 6.30 3.53
N GLU A 65 11.08 6.94 3.17
CA GLU A 65 9.86 6.98 3.98
C GLU A 65 8.66 6.51 3.16
N HIS A 66 7.86 5.63 3.76
CA HIS A 66 6.67 5.07 3.15
C HIS A 66 5.49 5.15 4.13
N CYS A 67 4.30 5.44 3.61
CA CYS A 67 3.07 5.42 4.40
C CYS A 67 2.47 4.01 4.36
N VAL A 68 2.53 3.29 5.48
CA VAL A 68 2.16 1.87 5.59
C VAL A 68 1.06 1.64 6.60
N TRP A 69 0.38 0.50 6.55
CA TRP A 69 -0.60 0.10 7.55
C TRP A 69 0.06 -0.25 8.87
N LEU A 70 -0.54 0.21 9.98
CA LEU A 70 -0.12 -0.08 11.35
C LEU A 70 -1.04 -1.14 11.96
N SER A 71 -0.43 -2.11 12.63
CA SER A 71 -1.07 -3.16 13.42
C SER A 71 -0.37 -3.21 14.79
N ASP A 72 -0.89 -2.49 15.76
CA ASP A 72 -0.28 -2.34 17.10
C ASP A 72 -1.13 -2.86 18.25
N SER A 73 -2.42 -3.12 18.03
CA SER A 73 -3.29 -3.80 19.00
C SER A 73 -3.27 -5.32 18.82
N VAL A 74 -3.66 -6.06 19.86
CA VAL A 74 -3.77 -7.53 19.80
C VAL A 74 -4.74 -7.97 18.70
N THR A 75 -5.91 -7.34 18.62
CA THR A 75 -6.94 -7.68 17.63
C THR A 75 -6.48 -7.44 16.20
N GLU A 76 -5.77 -6.35 15.96
CA GLU A 76 -5.20 -6.03 14.65
C GLU A 76 -4.13 -7.04 14.26
N ARG A 77 -3.20 -7.37 15.18
CA ARG A 77 -2.14 -8.37 14.91
C ARG A 77 -2.70 -9.76 14.63
N GLU A 78 -3.76 -10.18 15.33
CA GLU A 78 -4.44 -11.44 15.08
C GLU A 78 -5.14 -11.49 13.72
N ARG A 79 -5.65 -10.35 13.26
CA ARG A 79 -6.34 -10.22 11.98
C ARG A 79 -5.39 -10.01 10.80
N GLY A 80 -4.44 -9.09 10.94
CA GLY A 80 -3.46 -8.76 9.89
C GLY A 80 -4.09 -8.61 8.51
N LEU A 81 -3.46 -9.21 7.52
CA LEU A 81 -3.86 -9.18 6.11
C LEU A 81 -4.85 -10.29 5.70
N MET A 82 -5.51 -10.94 6.67
CA MET A 82 -6.53 -11.96 6.37
C MET A 82 -7.61 -11.41 5.42
N GLN A 83 -8.01 -12.22 4.43
CA GLN A 83 -9.05 -11.93 3.44
C GLN A 83 -8.76 -10.70 2.55
N LEU A 84 -7.54 -10.22 2.53
CA LEU A 84 -7.09 -9.20 1.61
C LEU A 84 -6.38 -9.87 0.43
N SER A 85 -6.81 -9.54 -0.80
CA SER A 85 -6.23 -10.09 -2.04
C SER A 85 -5.65 -9.02 -2.95
N ASP A 86 -5.68 -7.74 -2.53
CA ASP A 86 -5.07 -6.65 -3.27
C ASP A 86 -3.56 -6.57 -2.99
N PRO A 87 -2.68 -6.75 -4.01
CA PRO A 87 -1.23 -6.75 -3.83
C PRO A 87 -0.64 -5.42 -3.35
N SER A 88 -1.34 -4.30 -3.58
CA SER A 88 -0.95 -2.98 -3.06
C SER A 88 -1.39 -2.76 -1.61
N LEU A 89 -2.03 -3.75 -0.99
CA LEU A 89 -2.55 -3.69 0.38
C LEU A 89 -3.37 -2.41 0.64
N GLY A 90 -4.27 -2.06 -0.30
CA GLY A 90 -5.05 -0.84 -0.21
C GLY A 90 -4.21 0.43 -0.31
N GLY A 91 -3.18 0.41 -1.16
CA GLY A 91 -2.29 1.55 -1.40
C GLY A 91 -1.36 1.88 -0.22
N GLY A 92 -1.16 0.93 0.71
CA GLY A 92 -0.14 1.04 1.76
C GLY A 92 1.11 0.22 1.47
N ASP A 93 1.07 -0.65 0.46
CA ASP A 93 2.13 -1.55 0.00
C ASP A 93 2.76 -2.45 1.08
N ALA A 94 2.59 -2.10 2.37
CA ALA A 94 3.08 -2.87 3.52
C ALA A 94 2.14 -2.73 4.73
N MET A 95 2.21 -3.72 5.63
CA MET A 95 1.67 -3.65 6.98
C MET A 95 2.78 -3.89 7.99
N VAL A 96 2.90 -2.99 8.98
CA VAL A 96 3.84 -3.15 10.09
C VAL A 96 3.10 -3.63 11.32
N PHE A 97 3.55 -4.74 11.90
CA PHE A 97 3.10 -5.30 13.17
C PHE A 97 4.03 -4.84 14.27
N VAL A 98 3.51 -4.17 15.27
CA VAL A 98 4.29 -3.63 16.39
C VAL A 98 3.91 -4.37 17.67
N PHE A 99 4.90 -4.79 18.44
CA PHE A 99 4.72 -5.43 19.73
C PHE A 99 5.15 -4.48 20.84
N GLU A 100 4.41 -4.48 21.95
CA GLU A 100 4.71 -3.64 23.12
C GLU A 100 6.08 -4.00 23.71
N GLU A 101 6.38 -5.31 23.76
CA GLU A 101 7.66 -5.85 24.19
C GLU A 101 8.25 -6.78 23.12
N GLU A 102 9.55 -7.04 23.17
CA GLU A 102 10.15 -8.06 22.32
C GLU A 102 9.48 -9.42 22.55
N THR A 103 9.18 -10.10 21.48
CA THR A 103 8.43 -11.35 21.50
C THR A 103 8.98 -12.39 20.53
N SER A 104 8.77 -13.66 20.83
CA SER A 104 9.02 -14.79 19.93
C SER A 104 7.73 -15.15 19.15
N ALA A 105 7.19 -14.16 18.44
CA ALA A 105 5.97 -14.36 17.67
C ALA A 105 6.16 -15.36 16.52
N VAL A 106 5.09 -16.08 16.23
CA VAL A 106 5.01 -17.01 15.11
C VAL A 106 3.89 -16.54 14.19
N PHE A 107 4.24 -16.23 12.95
CA PHE A 107 3.32 -15.77 11.94
C PHE A 107 2.67 -16.92 11.18
N THR A 108 1.53 -16.67 10.59
CA THR A 108 0.78 -17.64 9.78
C THR A 108 0.01 -16.91 8.69
N MET A 109 -0.14 -17.56 7.56
CA MET A 109 -0.92 -17.05 6.42
C MET A 109 -2.40 -17.47 6.47
N LYS A 110 -2.91 -17.85 7.66
CA LYS A 110 -4.32 -18.28 7.79
C LYS A 110 -5.26 -17.25 7.14
N ASP A 111 -6.17 -17.73 6.31
CA ASP A 111 -7.16 -16.94 5.59
C ASP A 111 -6.55 -15.81 4.71
N THR A 112 -5.26 -15.91 4.35
CA THR A 112 -4.55 -14.96 3.49
C THR A 112 -4.37 -15.58 2.11
N PRO A 113 -5.12 -15.10 1.10
CA PRO A 113 -5.17 -15.74 -0.22
C PRO A 113 -4.02 -15.34 -1.15
N GLN A 114 -3.25 -14.31 -0.82
CA GLN A 114 -2.13 -13.82 -1.62
C GLN A 114 -0.78 -14.19 -1.00
N PRO A 115 0.28 -14.40 -1.80
CA PRO A 115 1.61 -14.64 -1.29
C PRO A 115 2.21 -13.35 -0.71
N LEU A 116 2.90 -13.46 0.43
CA LEU A 116 3.54 -12.35 1.11
C LEU A 116 5.03 -12.64 1.35
N SER A 117 5.80 -11.58 1.59
CA SER A 117 7.12 -11.67 2.23
C SER A 117 7.05 -10.99 3.59
N ILE A 118 7.76 -11.53 4.59
CA ILE A 118 7.88 -10.96 5.92
C ILE A 118 9.33 -10.62 6.23
N ALA A 119 9.55 -9.48 6.88
CA ALA A 119 10.79 -9.10 7.53
C ALA A 119 10.56 -8.97 9.04
N TRP A 120 11.43 -9.57 9.84
CA TRP A 120 11.43 -9.42 11.30
C TRP A 120 12.48 -8.40 11.73
N VAL A 121 12.14 -7.56 12.69
CA VAL A 121 12.92 -6.40 13.12
C VAL A 121 13.05 -6.42 14.64
N ASP A 122 14.27 -6.28 15.17
CA ASP A 122 14.52 -6.23 16.60
C ASP A 122 14.25 -4.84 17.21
N SER A 123 14.45 -4.70 18.52
CA SER A 123 14.26 -3.45 19.27
C SER A 123 15.23 -2.33 18.87
N ALA A 124 16.36 -2.67 18.25
CA ALA A 124 17.29 -1.69 17.70
C ALA A 124 16.90 -1.20 16.29
N GLY A 125 15.81 -1.75 15.73
CA GLY A 125 15.37 -1.49 14.36
C GLY A 125 16.12 -2.28 13.29
N ALA A 126 16.98 -3.22 13.66
CA ALA A 126 17.72 -4.01 12.70
C ALA A 126 16.86 -5.15 12.12
N VAL A 127 16.90 -5.34 10.81
CA VAL A 127 16.28 -6.50 10.14
C VAL A 127 17.06 -7.75 10.52
N ILE A 128 16.39 -8.68 11.21
CA ILE A 128 16.99 -9.92 11.75
C ILE A 128 16.75 -11.14 10.90
N GLY A 129 15.91 -11.04 9.90
CA GLY A 129 15.61 -12.07 8.92
C GLY A 129 14.43 -11.71 8.05
N THR A 130 14.32 -12.41 6.92
CA THR A 130 13.21 -12.30 5.97
C THR A 130 12.84 -13.69 5.46
N THR A 131 11.60 -13.87 5.04
CA THR A 131 11.18 -15.09 4.32
C THR A 131 9.95 -14.80 3.47
N ASP A 132 9.76 -15.61 2.45
CA ASP A 132 8.52 -15.65 1.70
C ASP A 132 7.52 -16.58 2.38
N MET A 133 6.24 -16.24 2.28
CA MET A 133 5.14 -16.95 2.91
C MET A 133 4.10 -17.32 1.86
N ASP A 134 3.85 -18.63 1.73
CA ASP A 134 2.88 -19.15 0.77
C ASP A 134 1.44 -18.86 1.22
N PRO A 135 0.52 -18.59 0.27
CA PRO A 135 -0.89 -18.38 0.55
C PRO A 135 -1.52 -19.52 1.34
N CYS A 136 -2.41 -19.19 2.27
CA CYS A 136 -3.23 -20.16 2.98
C CYS A 136 -4.70 -19.69 2.97
N PRO A 137 -5.43 -19.94 1.86
CA PRO A 137 -6.79 -19.45 1.67
C PRO A 137 -7.79 -19.97 2.70
N PRO A 138 -8.96 -19.32 2.85
CA PRO A 138 -10.03 -19.76 3.71
C PRO A 138 -10.42 -21.23 3.46
N GLY A 139 -10.67 -21.99 4.54
CA GLY A 139 -11.01 -23.41 4.47
C GLY A 139 -9.81 -24.36 4.44
N THR A 140 -8.58 -23.87 4.35
CA THR A 140 -7.37 -24.69 4.49
C THR A 140 -7.25 -25.19 5.93
N LYS A 141 -7.10 -26.52 6.08
CA LYS A 141 -7.10 -27.18 7.41
C LYS A 141 -5.86 -26.89 8.24
N SER A 142 -4.71 -26.69 7.59
CA SER A 142 -3.42 -26.43 8.26
C SER A 142 -2.60 -25.48 7.43
N CYS A 143 -2.19 -24.37 8.04
CA CYS A 143 -1.33 -23.38 7.42
C CYS A 143 0.11 -23.51 7.92
N PRO A 144 1.11 -23.24 7.08
CA PRO A 144 2.48 -23.12 7.51
C PRO A 144 2.65 -22.09 8.63
N ARG A 145 3.68 -22.29 9.43
CA ARG A 145 4.06 -21.40 10.54
C ARG A 145 5.45 -20.82 10.26
N TYR A 146 5.58 -19.52 10.46
CA TYR A 146 6.78 -18.76 10.17
C TYR A 146 7.31 -18.13 11.47
N PRO A 147 8.16 -18.84 12.24
CA PRO A 147 8.74 -18.30 13.46
C PRO A 147 9.82 -17.28 13.13
N ALA A 148 9.87 -16.19 13.90
CA ALA A 148 11.00 -15.28 13.84
C ALA A 148 12.30 -16.02 14.28
N PRO A 149 13.46 -15.70 13.70
CA PRO A 149 14.73 -16.39 14.03
C PRO A 149 15.23 -16.09 15.46
N ARG A 150 14.80 -14.98 16.04
CA ARG A 150 15.03 -14.56 17.43
C ARG A 150 13.93 -13.55 17.85
N PRO A 151 13.86 -13.11 19.13
CA PRO A 151 12.87 -12.11 19.54
C PRO A 151 12.88 -10.88 18.65
N LEU A 152 11.68 -10.38 18.34
CA LEU A 152 11.44 -9.24 17.47
C LEU A 152 10.61 -8.17 18.19
N LYS A 153 10.75 -6.92 17.77
CA LYS A 153 9.92 -5.78 18.19
C LYS A 153 8.87 -5.42 17.15
N MET A 154 9.20 -5.63 15.87
CA MET A 154 8.32 -5.36 14.73
C MET A 154 8.43 -6.47 13.69
N ALA A 155 7.39 -6.60 12.86
CA ALA A 155 7.44 -7.34 11.60
C ALA A 155 6.82 -6.50 10.49
N ILE A 156 7.29 -6.67 9.27
CA ILE A 156 6.80 -5.96 8.08
C ILE A 156 6.37 -7.00 7.07
N GLU A 157 5.09 -6.98 6.68
CA GLU A 157 4.54 -7.83 5.62
C GLU A 157 4.26 -7.00 4.37
N MET A 158 4.66 -7.52 3.21
CA MET A 158 4.45 -6.95 1.88
C MET A 158 4.03 -8.04 0.89
N ALA A 159 3.53 -7.67 -0.28
CA ALA A 159 3.39 -8.62 -1.37
C ALA A 159 4.74 -9.32 -1.64
N GLN A 160 4.68 -10.61 -1.99
CA GLN A 160 5.88 -11.44 -2.13
C GLN A 160 6.91 -10.81 -3.08
N GLY A 161 8.17 -10.80 -2.65
CA GLY A 161 9.29 -10.23 -3.38
C GLY A 161 9.48 -8.71 -3.23
N ARG A 162 8.50 -7.97 -2.67
CA ARG A 162 8.54 -6.50 -2.60
C ARG A 162 9.48 -5.94 -1.52
N LEU A 163 9.89 -6.74 -0.54
CA LEU A 163 10.87 -6.28 0.47
C LEU A 163 12.17 -5.77 -0.16
N GLN A 164 12.60 -6.40 -1.25
CA GLN A 164 13.83 -6.02 -1.97
C GLN A 164 13.71 -4.66 -2.66
N ASP A 165 12.51 -4.30 -3.15
CA ASP A 165 12.27 -3.02 -3.83
C ASP A 165 12.46 -1.84 -2.87
N TRP A 166 12.22 -2.06 -1.57
CA TRP A 166 12.43 -1.08 -0.50
C TRP A 166 13.75 -1.30 0.27
N GLY A 167 14.62 -2.16 -0.22
CA GLY A 167 15.88 -2.48 0.43
C GLY A 167 15.74 -3.03 1.85
N ILE A 168 14.57 -3.61 2.20
CA ILE A 168 14.32 -4.21 3.51
C ILE A 168 15.00 -5.59 3.56
N GLY A 169 16.14 -5.65 4.21
CA GLY A 169 16.95 -6.85 4.32
C GLY A 169 18.13 -6.67 5.29
N PRO A 170 19.07 -7.61 5.33
CA PRO A 170 20.23 -7.51 6.21
C PRO A 170 21.01 -6.20 6.01
N GLY A 171 21.26 -5.47 7.10
CA GLY A 171 21.94 -4.17 7.09
C GLY A 171 21.03 -2.96 7.03
N ALA A 172 19.73 -3.14 6.75
CA ALA A 172 18.75 -2.06 6.87
C ALA A 172 18.35 -1.84 8.35
N LEU A 173 18.11 -0.57 8.69
CA LEU A 173 17.52 -0.17 9.95
C LEU A 173 16.15 0.44 9.71
N VAL A 174 15.16 -0.01 10.48
CA VAL A 174 13.76 0.39 10.33
C VAL A 174 13.29 1.11 11.59
N SER A 175 12.53 2.19 11.42
CA SER A 175 11.87 2.90 12.52
C SER A 175 10.51 3.42 12.08
N LEU A 176 9.66 3.74 13.05
CA LEU A 176 8.37 4.37 12.78
C LEU A 176 8.45 5.89 13.00
N GLY A 177 7.71 6.62 12.19
CA GLY A 177 7.47 8.05 12.34
C GLY A 177 6.03 8.33 12.76
N ASP A 178 5.54 9.51 12.36
CA ASP A 178 4.19 9.96 12.68
C ASP A 178 3.13 9.28 11.78
N ALA A 179 1.86 9.48 12.16
CA ALA A 179 0.73 9.09 11.32
C ALA A 179 0.77 9.78 9.95
N CYS A 180 0.36 9.11 8.91
CA CYS A 180 0.34 9.63 7.54
C CYS A 180 -1.05 9.38 6.80
#